data_8c80ae68b37e0f16668f4c5ee91bf94a
#
_entry.id   8c80ae68b37e0f16668f4c5ee91bf94a
#
_cell.length_a   1.000
_cell.length_b   1.000
_cell.length_c   1.000
_cell.angle_alpha   90.00
_cell.angle_beta   90.00
_cell.angle_gamma   90.00
#
_symmetry.space_group_name_H-M   'P 1'
#
loop_
_entity.id
_entity.type
_entity.pdbx_description
1 polymer ?
#
loop_
_entity_poly.entity_id
_entity_poly.type
_entity_poly.pdbx_seq_one_letter_code
_entity_poly.pdbx_strand_id
1 'polypeptide(L)'
;MTPAISENPMKAILSREVMVGALFLGIVMLLMVPLAPWALDLLLAFSIALSTVVFLTALFTERPTDFSVFPTLLLIATLLRLSLNVASTRLILLHGHEGVEAAGEVIFAFGTFVVGGNVGVGIIVFLILVIINFVVITKGSGRIAEVSARFTLDAMPGKQMAIDAELNSGAISDEEARNRRAELDRQTDFYGSMDGSSKFVRGDAIAGLIITGISLIGGIAVGMAQQGMNFSDAVSAYSLLTVGDGLVSQMPALVVSTAAGIVISRATGKSEFGTELVGQLLGVSRVLGVTAGFLLFVGFLPGLPMGPFAALAALFGFAAFQQTNEVEELEDTEEEVNDDFENIYKGQVSKSSIAVLPSKRTRRTPDQKPTSNLAKEALSELKSEQPEIKQEDIEKEEPLELKEEINNTEDK
;
A
#
# COMPACT_ATOMS: atom_id res chain seq x y z
N MET A 1 4.33 -32.31 20.68
CA MET A 1 2.97 -32.01 21.12
C MET A 1 2.01 -32.85 20.29
N THR A 2 1.46 -33.92 20.88
CA THR A 2 0.42 -34.73 20.21
C THR A 2 -0.88 -33.92 20.20
N PRO A 3 -1.56 -33.77 19.05
CA PRO A 3 -2.85 -33.10 19.03
C PRO A 3 -3.85 -33.92 19.84
N ALA A 4 -4.47 -33.28 20.85
CA ALA A 4 -5.59 -33.88 21.59
C ALA A 4 -6.70 -34.17 20.59
N ILE A 5 -6.99 -35.46 20.37
CA ILE A 5 -8.09 -35.91 19.52
C ILE A 5 -9.37 -35.38 20.18
N SER A 6 -10.02 -34.43 19.54
CA SER A 6 -11.29 -33.86 20.00
C SER A 6 -12.32 -34.99 20.09
N GLU A 7 -12.95 -35.16 21.27
CA GLU A 7 -14.00 -36.18 21.51
C GLU A 7 -15.24 -36.06 20.63
N ASN A 8 -15.33 -35.01 19.79
CA ASN A 8 -16.43 -34.75 18.85
C ASN A 8 -15.91 -34.63 17.44
N PRO A 9 -16.10 -35.65 16.55
CA PRO A 9 -15.59 -35.63 15.17
C PRO A 9 -16.14 -34.43 14.37
N MET A 10 -17.33 -33.95 14.68
CA MET A 10 -17.94 -32.81 14.04
C MET A 10 -17.24 -31.47 14.40
N LYS A 11 -16.70 -31.33 15.62
CA LYS A 11 -15.90 -30.18 16.03
C LYS A 11 -14.49 -30.21 15.43
N ALA A 12 -13.95 -31.40 15.17
CA ALA A 12 -12.67 -31.54 14.47
C ALA A 12 -12.78 -31.15 13.00
N ILE A 13 -13.90 -31.50 12.34
CA ILE A 13 -14.18 -31.11 10.94
C ILE A 13 -14.44 -29.58 10.81
N LEU A 14 -14.99 -28.95 11.84
CA LEU A 14 -15.20 -27.50 11.88
C LEU A 14 -14.00 -26.72 12.45
N SER A 15 -12.85 -27.35 12.68
CA SER A 15 -11.66 -26.62 13.10
C SER A 15 -11.23 -25.64 11.99
N ARG A 16 -10.79 -24.44 12.38
CA ARG A 16 -10.37 -23.38 11.44
C ARG A 16 -9.30 -23.86 10.45
N GLU A 17 -8.44 -24.76 10.88
CA GLU A 17 -7.36 -25.35 10.08
C GLU A 17 -7.89 -26.25 8.97
N VAL A 18 -8.90 -27.08 9.27
CA VAL A 18 -9.55 -27.93 8.27
C VAL A 18 -10.34 -27.10 7.25
N MET A 19 -10.99 -26.01 7.71
CA MET A 19 -11.68 -25.09 6.79
C MET A 19 -10.71 -24.41 5.81
N VAL A 20 -9.56 -23.98 6.27
CA VAL A 20 -8.52 -23.38 5.42
C VAL A 20 -7.97 -24.41 4.42
N GLY A 21 -7.68 -25.63 4.89
CA GLY A 21 -7.27 -26.73 4.01
C GLY A 21 -8.32 -27.08 2.95
N ALA A 22 -9.61 -27.14 3.35
CA ALA A 22 -10.73 -27.40 2.44
C ALA A 22 -10.90 -26.26 1.40
N LEU A 23 -10.67 -25.01 1.80
CA LEU A 23 -10.66 -23.87 0.89
C LEU A 23 -9.60 -24.02 -0.20
N PHE A 24 -8.35 -24.35 0.17
CA PHE A 24 -7.28 -24.59 -0.81
C PHE A 24 -7.60 -25.74 -1.76
N LEU A 25 -8.07 -26.87 -1.24
CA LEU A 25 -8.47 -28.01 -2.06
C LEU A 25 -9.65 -27.64 -2.97
N GLY A 26 -10.61 -26.87 -2.48
CA GLY A 26 -11.73 -26.37 -3.27
C GLY A 26 -11.27 -25.52 -4.45
N ILE A 27 -10.34 -24.58 -4.21
CA ILE A 27 -9.76 -23.73 -5.26
C ILE A 27 -9.04 -24.59 -6.33
N VAL A 28 -8.26 -25.61 -5.91
CA VAL A 28 -7.58 -26.50 -6.84
C VAL A 28 -8.60 -27.35 -7.64
N MET A 29 -9.69 -27.78 -7.00
CA MET A 29 -10.75 -28.51 -7.68
C MET A 29 -11.46 -27.67 -8.74
N LEU A 30 -11.58 -26.35 -8.56
CA LEU A 30 -12.16 -25.44 -9.57
C LEU A 30 -11.40 -25.46 -10.91
N LEU A 31 -10.09 -25.77 -10.91
CA LEU A 31 -9.33 -25.94 -12.15
C LEU A 31 -9.80 -27.14 -12.99
N MET A 32 -10.34 -28.17 -12.34
CA MET A 32 -10.69 -29.44 -13.01
C MET A 32 -12.20 -29.58 -13.29
N VAL A 33 -13.03 -29.10 -12.37
CA VAL A 33 -14.47 -29.25 -12.40
C VAL A 33 -15.11 -28.18 -13.31
N PRO A 34 -15.95 -28.58 -14.29
CA PRO A 34 -16.70 -27.59 -15.07
C PRO A 34 -17.72 -26.88 -14.18
N LEU A 35 -17.71 -25.55 -14.23
CA LEU A 35 -18.64 -24.71 -13.49
C LEU A 35 -19.85 -24.35 -14.35
N ALA A 36 -21.01 -24.23 -13.70
CA ALA A 36 -22.17 -23.62 -14.35
C ALA A 36 -21.97 -22.08 -14.39
N PRO A 37 -22.52 -21.34 -15.39
CA PRO A 37 -22.35 -19.88 -15.52
C PRO A 37 -22.71 -19.10 -14.25
N TRP A 38 -23.84 -19.43 -13.60
CA TRP A 38 -24.25 -18.77 -12.35
C TRP A 38 -23.24 -18.96 -11.18
N ALA A 39 -22.59 -20.14 -11.14
CA ALA A 39 -21.59 -20.42 -10.11
C ALA A 39 -20.29 -19.65 -10.39
N LEU A 40 -19.93 -19.49 -11.65
CA LEU A 40 -18.81 -18.66 -12.08
C LEU A 40 -19.06 -17.19 -11.72
N ASP A 41 -20.26 -16.65 -11.99
CA ASP A 41 -20.64 -15.28 -11.64
C ASP A 41 -20.52 -15.02 -10.12
N LEU A 42 -21.03 -15.96 -9.30
CA LEU A 42 -20.90 -15.87 -7.85
C LEU A 42 -19.44 -15.84 -7.37
N LEU A 43 -18.60 -16.71 -7.95
CA LEU A 43 -17.19 -16.80 -7.58
C LEU A 43 -16.37 -15.58 -8.08
N LEU A 44 -16.70 -15.03 -9.25
CA LEU A 44 -16.13 -13.78 -9.75
C LEU A 44 -16.49 -12.61 -8.84
N ALA A 45 -17.76 -12.48 -8.45
CA ALA A 45 -18.20 -11.48 -7.49
C ALA A 45 -17.51 -11.64 -6.13
N PHE A 46 -17.36 -12.87 -5.64
CA PHE A 46 -16.61 -13.19 -4.43
C PHE A 46 -15.13 -12.77 -4.54
N SER A 47 -14.48 -13.02 -5.68
CA SER A 47 -13.08 -12.62 -5.93
C SER A 47 -12.91 -11.10 -5.87
N ILE A 48 -13.86 -10.34 -6.44
CA ILE A 48 -13.87 -8.87 -6.36
C ILE A 48 -14.06 -8.42 -4.91
N ALA A 49 -15.02 -9.00 -4.20
CA ALA A 49 -15.29 -8.68 -2.80
C ALA A 49 -14.08 -8.98 -1.91
N LEU A 50 -13.45 -10.15 -2.06
CA LEU A 50 -12.25 -10.54 -1.32
C LEU A 50 -11.11 -9.56 -1.55
N SER A 51 -10.87 -9.18 -2.81
CA SER A 51 -9.84 -8.21 -3.18
C SER A 51 -10.06 -6.84 -2.54
N THR A 52 -11.33 -6.41 -2.50
CA THR A 52 -11.73 -5.15 -1.87
C THR A 52 -11.51 -5.20 -0.36
N VAL A 53 -11.88 -6.31 0.30
CA VAL A 53 -11.62 -6.49 1.75
C VAL A 53 -10.12 -6.46 2.03
N VAL A 54 -9.32 -7.18 1.24
CA VAL A 54 -7.86 -7.19 1.39
C VAL A 54 -7.26 -5.79 1.23
N PHE A 55 -7.73 -5.03 0.24
CA PHE A 55 -7.28 -3.67 -0.02
C PHE A 55 -7.65 -2.71 1.13
N LEU A 56 -8.90 -2.75 1.57
CA LEU A 56 -9.35 -1.90 2.69
C LEU A 56 -8.60 -2.27 3.98
N THR A 57 -8.43 -3.56 4.27
CA THR A 57 -7.63 -3.98 5.43
C THR A 57 -6.20 -3.44 5.33
N ALA A 58 -5.59 -3.48 4.14
CA ALA A 58 -4.27 -2.91 3.90
C ALA A 58 -4.22 -1.39 4.15
N LEU A 59 -5.30 -0.64 3.84
CA LEU A 59 -5.40 0.80 4.11
C LEU A 59 -5.53 1.12 5.59
N PHE A 60 -6.27 0.32 6.35
CA PHE A 60 -6.55 0.56 7.77
C PHE A 60 -5.51 -0.08 8.72
N THR A 61 -4.61 -0.91 8.21
CA THR A 61 -3.55 -1.51 9.03
C THR A 61 -2.51 -0.44 9.38
N GLU A 62 -2.11 -0.31 10.63
CA GLU A 62 -1.11 0.69 11.07
C GLU A 62 0.31 0.29 10.67
N ARG A 63 0.69 -0.97 10.86
CA ARG A 63 2.03 -1.48 10.55
C ARG A 63 1.96 -2.63 9.56
N PRO A 64 2.88 -2.74 8.58
CA PRO A 64 2.89 -3.86 7.64
C PRO A 64 2.85 -5.23 8.32
N THR A 65 3.55 -5.39 9.44
CA THR A 65 3.66 -6.63 10.22
C THR A 65 2.38 -7.02 10.97
N ASP A 66 1.47 -6.07 11.21
CA ASP A 66 0.17 -6.34 11.85
C ASP A 66 -0.75 -7.11 10.91
N PHE A 67 -0.53 -6.99 9.60
CA PHE A 67 -1.20 -7.80 8.59
C PHE A 67 -0.36 -9.03 8.19
N SER A 68 0.08 -9.79 9.17
CA SER A 68 1.00 -10.93 9.00
C SER A 68 0.52 -12.01 8.03
N VAL A 69 -0.79 -12.20 7.88
CA VAL A 69 -1.38 -13.17 6.93
C VAL A 69 -1.44 -12.67 5.49
N PHE A 70 -1.11 -11.41 5.24
CA PHE A 70 -1.22 -10.78 3.91
C PHE A 70 -0.45 -11.54 2.82
N PRO A 71 0.81 -12.00 2.99
CA PRO A 71 1.51 -12.79 1.98
C PRO A 71 0.76 -14.07 1.59
N THR A 72 0.16 -14.75 2.56
CA THR A 72 -0.64 -15.97 2.33
C THR A 72 -1.95 -15.64 1.61
N LEU A 73 -2.61 -14.53 1.96
CA LEU A 73 -3.81 -14.07 1.25
C LEU A 73 -3.52 -13.74 -0.22
N LEU A 74 -2.34 -13.18 -0.52
CA LEU A 74 -1.91 -12.98 -1.91
C LEU A 74 -1.86 -14.31 -2.69
N LEU A 75 -1.32 -15.37 -2.09
CA LEU A 75 -1.28 -16.71 -2.71
C LEU A 75 -2.68 -17.28 -2.93
N ILE A 76 -3.55 -17.19 -1.93
CA ILE A 76 -4.94 -17.68 -2.04
C ILE A 76 -5.70 -16.92 -3.14
N ALA A 77 -5.61 -15.59 -3.14
CA ALA A 77 -6.28 -14.75 -4.12
C ALA A 77 -5.78 -15.03 -5.55
N THR A 78 -4.48 -15.22 -5.74
CA THR A 78 -3.91 -15.54 -7.06
C THR A 78 -4.32 -16.93 -7.53
N LEU A 79 -4.31 -17.95 -6.67
CA LEU A 79 -4.78 -19.29 -7.01
C LEU A 79 -6.27 -19.32 -7.36
N LEU A 80 -7.10 -18.63 -6.58
CA LEU A 80 -8.53 -18.50 -6.88
C LEU A 80 -8.74 -17.86 -8.25
N ARG A 81 -8.05 -16.77 -8.54
CA ARG A 81 -8.16 -16.07 -9.82
C ARG A 81 -7.71 -16.92 -11.00
N LEU A 82 -6.57 -17.63 -10.89
CA LEU A 82 -6.14 -18.57 -11.92
C LEU A 82 -7.17 -19.66 -12.18
N SER A 83 -7.76 -20.20 -11.11
CA SER A 83 -8.82 -21.22 -11.23
C SER A 83 -10.05 -20.69 -11.95
N LEU A 84 -10.47 -19.46 -11.64
CA LEU A 84 -11.59 -18.80 -12.29
C LEU A 84 -11.30 -18.49 -13.76
N ASN A 85 -10.09 -18.02 -14.10
CA ASN A 85 -9.68 -17.76 -15.49
C ASN A 85 -9.68 -19.04 -16.34
N VAL A 86 -9.29 -20.17 -15.78
CA VAL A 86 -9.38 -21.48 -16.50
C VAL A 86 -10.83 -21.91 -16.67
N ALA A 87 -11.66 -21.72 -15.63
CA ALA A 87 -13.08 -22.09 -15.68
C ALA A 87 -13.85 -21.22 -16.68
N SER A 88 -13.65 -19.90 -16.67
CA SER A 88 -14.28 -18.96 -17.62
C SER A 88 -13.83 -19.22 -19.06
N THR A 89 -12.53 -19.40 -19.28
CA THR A 89 -12.00 -19.78 -20.61
C THR A 89 -12.65 -21.05 -21.15
N ARG A 90 -12.80 -22.07 -20.29
CA ARG A 90 -13.49 -23.31 -20.69
C ARG A 90 -14.92 -23.03 -21.12
N LEU A 91 -15.69 -22.27 -20.36
CA LEU A 91 -17.07 -21.90 -20.72
C LEU A 91 -17.12 -21.09 -22.02
N ILE A 92 -16.26 -20.13 -22.20
CA ILE A 92 -16.16 -19.32 -23.42
C ILE A 92 -15.88 -20.21 -24.64
N LEU A 93 -14.89 -21.10 -24.53
CA LEU A 93 -14.52 -21.96 -25.66
C LEU A 93 -15.60 -23.02 -26.02
N LEU A 94 -16.31 -23.57 -25.02
CA LEU A 94 -17.34 -24.60 -25.23
C LEU A 94 -18.69 -24.02 -25.63
N HIS A 95 -19.12 -22.92 -25.02
CA HIS A 95 -20.50 -22.41 -25.13
C HIS A 95 -20.57 -20.99 -25.73
N GLY A 96 -19.45 -20.33 -26.05
CA GLY A 96 -19.45 -18.94 -26.58
C GLY A 96 -20.22 -18.77 -27.89
N HIS A 97 -20.53 -19.86 -28.63
CA HIS A 97 -21.37 -19.86 -29.83
C HIS A 97 -22.88 -19.81 -29.52
N GLU A 98 -23.28 -20.16 -28.30
CA GLU A 98 -24.70 -20.16 -27.88
C GLU A 98 -25.21 -18.76 -27.58
N GLY A 99 -24.28 -17.78 -27.37
CA GLY A 99 -24.62 -16.40 -27.15
C GLY A 99 -23.61 -15.69 -26.26
N VAL A 100 -23.78 -14.40 -26.13
CA VAL A 100 -22.85 -13.52 -25.38
C VAL A 100 -22.96 -13.66 -23.84
N GLU A 101 -24.02 -14.34 -23.35
CA GLU A 101 -24.24 -14.62 -21.92
C GLU A 101 -23.76 -16.03 -21.53
N ALA A 102 -23.25 -16.82 -22.46
CA ALA A 102 -22.89 -18.23 -22.27
C ALA A 102 -21.82 -18.43 -21.17
N ALA A 103 -20.99 -17.45 -20.92
CA ALA A 103 -19.98 -17.49 -19.86
C ALA A 103 -20.40 -16.78 -18.55
N GLY A 104 -21.64 -16.31 -18.45
CA GLY A 104 -22.19 -15.63 -17.29
C GLY A 104 -22.51 -14.14 -17.53
N GLU A 105 -23.41 -13.62 -16.70
CA GLU A 105 -23.89 -12.22 -16.80
C GLU A 105 -22.81 -11.20 -16.42
N VAL A 106 -21.95 -11.54 -15.46
CA VAL A 106 -20.85 -10.65 -15.02
C VAL A 106 -19.86 -10.42 -16.15
N ILE A 107 -19.43 -11.48 -16.84
CA ILE A 107 -18.51 -11.38 -17.98
C ILE A 107 -19.15 -10.59 -19.12
N PHE A 108 -20.42 -10.85 -19.42
CA PHE A 108 -21.17 -10.12 -20.43
C PHE A 108 -21.29 -8.62 -20.11
N ALA A 109 -21.64 -8.26 -18.88
CA ALA A 109 -21.77 -6.89 -18.45
C ALA A 109 -20.45 -6.09 -18.58
N PHE A 110 -19.33 -6.68 -18.15
CA PHE A 110 -18.01 -6.05 -18.30
C PHE A 110 -17.57 -5.96 -19.76
N GLY A 111 -17.84 -6.99 -20.56
CA GLY A 111 -17.56 -6.97 -21.99
C GLY A 111 -18.30 -5.87 -22.72
N THR A 112 -19.61 -5.75 -22.51
CA THR A 112 -20.44 -4.71 -23.12
C THR A 112 -20.07 -3.30 -22.67
N PHE A 113 -19.71 -3.12 -21.39
CA PHE A 113 -19.28 -1.83 -20.85
C PHE A 113 -18.06 -1.26 -21.59
N VAL A 114 -17.06 -2.10 -21.90
CA VAL A 114 -15.82 -1.64 -22.56
C VAL A 114 -15.93 -1.64 -24.07
N VAL A 115 -16.60 -2.62 -24.63
CA VAL A 115 -16.76 -2.71 -26.10
C VAL A 115 -17.66 -1.60 -26.64
N GLY A 116 -18.68 -1.15 -25.88
CA GLY A 116 -19.47 0.05 -26.23
C GLY A 116 -20.10 0.01 -27.61
N GLY A 117 -20.41 -1.19 -28.14
CA GLY A 117 -20.98 -1.39 -29.48
C GLY A 117 -19.96 -1.45 -30.63
N ASN A 118 -18.67 -1.20 -30.39
CA ASN A 118 -17.61 -1.35 -31.38
C ASN A 118 -16.50 -2.27 -30.89
N VAL A 119 -16.51 -3.48 -31.37
CA VAL A 119 -15.58 -4.56 -30.95
C VAL A 119 -14.11 -4.14 -31.20
N GLY A 120 -13.80 -3.48 -32.29
CA GLY A 120 -12.43 -3.02 -32.61
C GLY A 120 -11.91 -2.02 -31.59
N VAL A 121 -12.73 -1.03 -31.23
CA VAL A 121 -12.39 -0.04 -30.19
C VAL A 121 -12.26 -0.74 -28.81
N GLY A 122 -13.18 -1.65 -28.50
CA GLY A 122 -13.14 -2.41 -27.25
C GLY A 122 -11.85 -3.22 -27.06
N ILE A 123 -11.39 -3.92 -28.10
CA ILE A 123 -10.12 -4.65 -28.07
C ILE A 123 -8.94 -3.73 -27.84
N ILE A 124 -8.89 -2.55 -28.51
CA ILE A 124 -7.79 -1.60 -28.34
C ILE A 124 -7.76 -1.05 -26.91
N VAL A 125 -8.92 -0.63 -26.38
CA VAL A 125 -9.02 -0.11 -25.00
C VAL A 125 -8.64 -1.20 -24.01
N PHE A 126 -9.13 -2.42 -24.19
CA PHE A 126 -8.77 -3.57 -23.37
C PHE A 126 -7.26 -3.83 -23.38
N LEU A 127 -6.63 -3.84 -24.56
CA LEU A 127 -5.18 -4.04 -24.67
C LEU A 127 -4.38 -2.96 -23.93
N ILE A 128 -4.82 -1.70 -24.01
CA ILE A 128 -4.21 -0.61 -23.26
C ILE A 128 -4.32 -0.85 -21.76
N LEU A 129 -5.51 -1.23 -21.27
CA LEU A 129 -5.72 -1.52 -19.85
C LEU A 129 -4.87 -2.70 -19.35
N VAL A 130 -4.76 -3.76 -20.16
CA VAL A 130 -3.89 -4.92 -19.87
C VAL A 130 -2.43 -4.49 -19.74
N ILE A 131 -1.92 -3.70 -20.69
CA ILE A 131 -0.54 -3.21 -20.68
C ILE A 131 -0.29 -2.35 -19.44
N ILE A 132 -1.18 -1.42 -19.12
CA ILE A 132 -1.07 -0.58 -17.94
C ILE A 132 -1.05 -1.44 -16.67
N ASN A 133 -2.00 -2.36 -16.52
CA ASN A 133 -2.07 -3.23 -15.34
C ASN A 133 -0.79 -4.05 -15.19
N PHE A 134 -0.31 -4.68 -16.25
CA PHE A 134 0.87 -5.53 -16.18
C PHE A 134 2.17 -4.73 -15.99
N VAL A 135 2.41 -3.72 -16.85
CA VAL A 135 3.69 -3.01 -16.88
C VAL A 135 3.82 -2.02 -15.73
N VAL A 136 2.77 -1.27 -15.45
CA VAL A 136 2.84 -0.18 -14.45
C VAL A 136 2.52 -0.74 -13.05
N ILE A 137 1.40 -1.43 -12.89
CA ILE A 137 0.91 -1.80 -11.56
C ILE A 137 1.60 -3.07 -11.07
N THR A 138 1.45 -4.19 -11.75
CA THR A 138 1.95 -5.48 -11.27
C THR A 138 3.48 -5.53 -11.24
N LYS A 139 4.16 -5.04 -12.27
CA LYS A 139 5.62 -4.97 -12.31
C LYS A 139 6.16 -3.92 -11.34
N GLY A 140 5.45 -2.78 -11.18
CA GLY A 140 5.80 -1.72 -10.26
C GLY A 140 5.70 -2.15 -8.80
N SER A 141 4.55 -2.67 -8.36
CA SER A 141 4.34 -3.15 -6.98
C SER A 141 5.30 -4.29 -6.62
N GLY A 142 5.52 -5.24 -7.54
CA GLY A 142 6.50 -6.32 -7.33
C GLY A 142 7.94 -5.81 -7.19
N ARG A 143 8.31 -4.73 -7.89
CA ARG A 143 9.64 -4.12 -7.74
C ARG A 143 9.79 -3.40 -6.40
N ILE A 144 8.75 -2.70 -5.95
CA ILE A 144 8.73 -2.08 -4.63
C ILE A 144 8.89 -3.16 -3.55
N ALA A 145 8.15 -4.27 -3.66
CA ALA A 145 8.23 -5.39 -2.72
C ALA A 145 9.64 -5.99 -2.64
N GLU A 146 10.25 -6.27 -3.78
CA GLU A 146 11.60 -6.85 -3.88
C GLU A 146 12.65 -5.93 -3.25
N VAL A 147 12.61 -4.63 -3.59
CA VAL A 147 13.60 -3.65 -3.11
C VAL A 147 13.43 -3.37 -1.62
N SER A 148 12.20 -3.18 -1.15
CA SER A 148 11.91 -2.93 0.28
C SER A 148 12.27 -4.15 1.14
N ALA A 149 11.94 -5.36 0.69
CA ALA A 149 12.32 -6.58 1.38
C ALA A 149 13.84 -6.71 1.49
N ARG A 150 14.57 -6.47 0.40
CA ARG A 150 16.02 -6.52 0.41
C ARG A 150 16.63 -5.52 1.40
N PHE A 151 16.25 -4.25 1.32
CA PHE A 151 16.81 -3.24 2.24
C PHE A 151 16.46 -3.52 3.70
N THR A 152 15.26 -4.00 3.98
CA THR A 152 14.87 -4.37 5.34
C THR A 152 15.70 -5.55 5.85
N LEU A 153 15.86 -6.60 5.05
CA LEU A 153 16.64 -7.77 5.43
C LEU A 153 18.15 -7.46 5.56
N ASP A 154 18.71 -6.65 4.67
CA ASP A 154 20.13 -6.23 4.73
C ASP A 154 20.41 -5.35 5.96
N ALA A 155 19.43 -4.60 6.47
CA ALA A 155 19.56 -3.80 7.67
C ALA A 155 19.43 -4.60 8.99
N MET A 156 18.96 -5.86 8.95
CA MET A 156 18.67 -6.66 10.15
C MET A 156 19.88 -6.89 11.06
N PRO A 157 21.08 -7.27 10.54
CA PRO A 157 22.26 -7.45 11.39
C PRO A 157 22.63 -6.17 12.15
N GLY A 158 22.52 -5.01 11.51
CA GLY A 158 22.76 -3.72 12.17
C GLY A 158 21.76 -3.41 13.29
N LYS A 159 20.48 -3.70 13.07
CA LYS A 159 19.45 -3.56 14.11
C LYS A 159 19.67 -4.51 15.29
N GLN A 160 20.08 -5.75 15.03
CA GLN A 160 20.43 -6.73 16.09
C GLN A 160 21.61 -6.24 16.91
N MET A 161 22.69 -5.78 16.27
CA MET A 161 23.84 -5.21 16.96
C MET A 161 23.48 -3.97 17.79
N ALA A 162 22.56 -3.13 17.31
CA ALA A 162 22.09 -1.96 18.09
C ALA A 162 21.35 -2.39 19.35
N ILE A 163 20.45 -3.40 19.27
CA ILE A 163 19.75 -3.96 20.43
C ILE A 163 20.76 -4.54 21.45
N ASP A 164 21.78 -5.26 20.97
CA ASP A 164 22.81 -5.84 21.84
C ASP A 164 23.67 -4.76 22.51
N ALA A 165 23.99 -3.66 21.82
CA ALA A 165 24.71 -2.53 22.38
C ALA A 165 23.90 -1.79 23.45
N GLU A 166 22.60 -1.54 23.20
CA GLU A 166 21.69 -0.92 24.17
C GLU A 166 21.51 -1.80 25.41
N LEU A 167 21.41 -3.12 25.26
CA LEU A 167 21.34 -4.08 26.35
C LEU A 167 22.64 -4.06 27.19
N ASN A 168 23.79 -4.13 26.52
CA ASN A 168 25.10 -4.14 27.19
C ASN A 168 25.41 -2.83 27.91
N SER A 169 24.90 -1.69 27.41
CA SER A 169 25.03 -0.39 28.07
C SER A 169 24.03 -0.19 29.22
N GLY A 170 23.08 -1.10 29.42
CA GLY A 170 22.01 -0.99 30.41
C GLY A 170 20.92 0.02 30.05
N ALA A 171 20.87 0.47 28.79
CA ALA A 171 19.83 1.40 28.30
C ALA A 171 18.45 0.74 28.19
N ILE A 172 18.42 -0.57 27.94
CA ILE A 172 17.21 -1.40 27.90
C ILE A 172 17.35 -2.63 28.80
N SER A 173 16.20 -3.18 29.24
CA SER A 173 16.17 -4.41 30.04
C SER A 173 16.27 -5.65 29.15
N ASP A 174 16.59 -6.82 29.77
CA ASP A 174 16.58 -8.13 29.11
C ASP A 174 15.21 -8.47 28.49
N GLU A 175 14.13 -8.06 29.13
CA GLU A 175 12.77 -8.28 28.64
C GLU A 175 12.50 -7.42 27.39
N GLU A 176 12.86 -6.16 27.44
CA GLU A 176 12.74 -5.24 26.29
C GLU A 176 13.60 -5.71 25.10
N ALA A 177 14.84 -6.13 25.35
CA ALA A 177 15.70 -6.68 24.30
C ALA A 177 15.10 -7.93 23.65
N ARG A 178 14.48 -8.84 24.43
CA ARG A 178 13.76 -10.00 23.88
C ARG A 178 12.56 -9.60 23.04
N ASN A 179 11.77 -8.63 23.50
CA ASN A 179 10.62 -8.14 22.76
C ASN A 179 11.02 -7.49 21.42
N ARG A 180 12.10 -6.70 21.41
CA ARG A 180 12.61 -6.07 20.19
C ARG A 180 13.20 -7.08 19.21
N ARG A 181 13.89 -8.11 19.68
CA ARG A 181 14.35 -9.22 18.83
C ARG A 181 13.19 -9.99 18.21
N ALA A 182 12.16 -10.34 19.01
CA ALA A 182 10.96 -11.02 18.51
C ALA A 182 10.20 -10.17 17.47
N GLU A 183 10.18 -8.85 17.62
CA GLU A 183 9.62 -7.94 16.61
C GLU A 183 10.47 -7.93 15.34
N LEU A 184 11.78 -7.95 15.49
CA LEU A 184 12.71 -7.99 14.35
C LEU A 184 12.56 -9.31 13.56
N ASP A 185 12.40 -10.45 14.26
CA ASP A 185 12.15 -11.74 13.63
C ASP A 185 10.83 -11.73 12.85
N ARG A 186 9.74 -11.17 13.42
CA ARG A 186 8.46 -10.99 12.72
C ARG A 186 8.58 -10.14 11.46
N GLN A 187 9.38 -9.05 11.52
CA GLN A 187 9.65 -8.23 10.34
C GLN A 187 10.39 -9.03 9.27
N THR A 188 11.39 -9.81 9.66
CA THR A 188 12.16 -10.67 8.75
C THR A 188 11.27 -11.68 8.03
N ASP A 189 10.43 -12.40 8.79
CA ASP A 189 9.51 -13.40 8.25
C ASP A 189 8.47 -12.77 7.31
N PHE A 190 7.93 -11.62 7.69
CA PHE A 190 6.96 -10.89 6.87
C PHE A 190 7.56 -10.45 5.53
N TYR A 191 8.68 -9.73 5.54
CA TYR A 191 9.28 -9.22 4.32
C TYR A 191 9.85 -10.34 3.43
N GLY A 192 10.40 -11.40 4.02
CA GLY A 192 10.83 -12.59 3.28
C GLY A 192 9.68 -13.30 2.58
N SER A 193 8.57 -13.50 3.29
CA SER A 193 7.33 -14.09 2.73
C SER A 193 6.71 -13.19 1.66
N MET A 194 6.80 -11.87 1.84
CA MET A 194 6.24 -10.90 0.91
C MET A 194 7.00 -10.83 -0.41
N ASP A 195 8.35 -10.94 -0.40
CA ASP A 195 9.14 -11.08 -1.64
C ASP A 195 8.72 -12.33 -2.42
N GLY A 196 8.54 -13.46 -1.73
CA GLY A 196 8.05 -14.69 -2.34
C GLY A 196 6.67 -14.51 -2.97
N SER A 197 5.69 -14.02 -2.20
CA SER A 197 4.29 -13.88 -2.63
C SER A 197 4.11 -12.90 -3.79
N SER A 198 4.90 -11.82 -3.83
CA SER A 198 4.86 -10.84 -4.93
C SER A 198 5.29 -11.43 -6.28
N LYS A 199 6.14 -12.46 -6.27
CA LYS A 199 6.53 -13.20 -7.48
C LYS A 199 5.37 -14.04 -8.02
N PHE A 200 4.52 -14.61 -7.15
CA PHE A 200 3.30 -15.31 -7.58
C PHE A 200 2.30 -14.34 -8.23
N VAL A 201 2.09 -13.16 -7.66
CA VAL A 201 1.21 -12.12 -8.25
C VAL A 201 1.68 -11.73 -9.66
N ARG A 202 3.00 -11.60 -9.85
CA ARG A 202 3.57 -11.32 -11.18
C ARG A 202 3.35 -12.50 -12.15
N GLY A 203 3.57 -13.74 -11.69
CA GLY A 203 3.37 -14.95 -12.49
C GLY A 203 1.93 -15.10 -12.94
N ASP A 204 0.97 -14.83 -12.06
CA ASP A 204 -0.45 -14.88 -12.33
C ASP A 204 -0.89 -13.83 -13.39
N ALA A 205 -0.37 -12.60 -13.31
CA ALA A 205 -0.63 -11.58 -14.31
C ALA A 205 -0.12 -11.98 -15.72
N ILE A 206 1.03 -12.66 -15.80
CA ILE A 206 1.56 -13.21 -17.06
C ILE A 206 0.67 -14.36 -17.56
N ALA A 207 0.31 -15.28 -16.67
CA ALA A 207 -0.57 -16.40 -17.00
C ALA A 207 -1.94 -15.92 -17.50
N GLY A 208 -2.53 -14.94 -16.82
CA GLY A 208 -3.80 -14.34 -17.23
C GLY A 208 -3.74 -13.72 -18.63
N LEU A 209 -2.65 -13.01 -18.96
CA LEU A 209 -2.45 -12.45 -20.30
C LEU A 209 -2.36 -13.56 -21.38
N ILE A 210 -1.65 -14.63 -21.11
CA ILE A 210 -1.51 -15.77 -22.02
C ILE A 210 -2.86 -16.47 -22.19
N ILE A 211 -3.59 -16.72 -21.11
CA ILE A 211 -4.91 -17.33 -21.12
C ILE A 211 -5.89 -16.48 -21.94
N THR A 212 -5.90 -15.16 -21.75
CA THR A 212 -6.75 -14.26 -22.55
C THR A 212 -6.41 -14.33 -24.05
N GLY A 213 -5.13 -14.37 -24.40
CA GLY A 213 -4.70 -14.53 -25.80
C GLY A 213 -5.17 -15.89 -26.40
N ILE A 214 -5.03 -16.97 -25.62
CA ILE A 214 -5.51 -18.30 -26.03
C ILE A 214 -7.04 -18.31 -26.14
N SER A 215 -7.76 -17.70 -25.21
CA SER A 215 -9.21 -17.59 -25.22
C SER A 215 -9.72 -16.86 -26.48
N LEU A 216 -9.10 -15.75 -26.84
CA LEU A 216 -9.47 -14.97 -28.01
C LEU A 216 -9.21 -15.73 -29.31
N ILE A 217 -7.97 -16.17 -29.52
CA ILE A 217 -7.57 -16.86 -30.77
C ILE A 217 -8.25 -18.25 -30.86
N GLY A 218 -8.24 -18.98 -29.75
CA GLY A 218 -8.83 -20.30 -29.66
C GLY A 218 -10.36 -20.25 -29.82
N GLY A 219 -11.02 -19.26 -29.23
CA GLY A 219 -12.46 -19.04 -29.34
C GLY A 219 -12.89 -18.78 -30.80
N ILE A 220 -12.21 -17.86 -31.47
CA ILE A 220 -12.48 -17.57 -32.89
C ILE A 220 -12.26 -18.84 -33.75
N ALA A 221 -11.16 -19.54 -33.51
CA ALA A 221 -10.86 -20.78 -34.25
C ALA A 221 -11.92 -21.89 -34.03
N VAL A 222 -12.33 -22.10 -32.77
CA VAL A 222 -13.38 -23.08 -32.41
C VAL A 222 -14.72 -22.67 -32.98
N GLY A 223 -15.11 -21.39 -32.87
CA GLY A 223 -16.34 -20.85 -33.41
C GLY A 223 -16.47 -21.06 -34.92
N MET A 224 -15.39 -20.82 -35.65
CA MET A 224 -15.35 -21.02 -37.10
C MET A 224 -15.28 -22.50 -37.49
N ALA A 225 -14.34 -23.26 -36.91
CA ALA A 225 -14.02 -24.60 -37.36
C ALA A 225 -14.99 -25.68 -36.85
N GLN A 226 -15.51 -25.53 -35.62
CA GLN A 226 -16.39 -26.53 -35.00
C GLN A 226 -17.86 -26.12 -35.01
N GLN A 227 -18.16 -24.83 -34.89
CA GLN A 227 -19.52 -24.33 -34.76
C GLN A 227 -20.05 -23.69 -36.08
N GLY A 228 -19.22 -23.62 -37.11
CA GLY A 228 -19.64 -23.12 -38.43
C GLY A 228 -20.00 -21.64 -38.47
N MET A 229 -19.54 -20.86 -37.48
CA MET A 229 -19.78 -19.42 -37.43
C MET A 229 -19.07 -18.68 -38.56
N ASN A 230 -19.68 -17.60 -39.04
CA ASN A 230 -18.97 -16.67 -39.94
C ASN A 230 -17.83 -15.97 -39.16
N PHE A 231 -16.79 -15.59 -39.87
CA PHE A 231 -15.62 -14.90 -39.23
C PHE A 231 -16.05 -13.65 -38.45
N SER A 232 -16.96 -12.83 -39.01
CA SER A 232 -17.44 -11.62 -38.35
C SER A 232 -18.16 -11.89 -37.03
N ASP A 233 -19.02 -12.95 -37.03
CA ASP A 233 -19.81 -13.32 -35.87
C ASP A 233 -18.93 -13.96 -34.79
N ALA A 234 -17.98 -14.81 -35.18
CA ALA A 234 -17.02 -15.42 -34.29
C ALA A 234 -16.11 -14.36 -33.63
N VAL A 235 -15.58 -13.42 -34.43
CA VAL A 235 -14.78 -12.29 -33.87
C VAL A 235 -15.60 -11.47 -32.90
N SER A 236 -16.85 -11.13 -33.23
CA SER A 236 -17.69 -10.31 -32.37
C SER A 236 -18.04 -11.00 -31.06
N ALA A 237 -18.49 -12.25 -31.09
CA ALA A 237 -18.89 -13.00 -29.90
C ALA A 237 -17.70 -13.30 -28.97
N TYR A 238 -16.65 -13.93 -29.51
CA TYR A 238 -15.51 -14.33 -28.70
C TYR A 238 -14.65 -13.15 -28.22
N SER A 239 -14.59 -12.05 -28.98
CA SER A 239 -13.90 -10.84 -28.49
C SER A 239 -14.64 -10.20 -27.33
N LEU A 240 -15.97 -10.09 -27.39
CA LEU A 240 -16.76 -9.53 -26.31
C LEU A 240 -16.64 -10.36 -25.03
N LEU A 241 -16.75 -11.68 -25.13
CA LEU A 241 -16.59 -12.60 -24.01
C LEU A 241 -15.17 -12.56 -23.44
N THR A 242 -14.14 -12.57 -24.29
CA THR A 242 -12.74 -12.55 -23.84
C THR A 242 -12.35 -11.22 -23.21
N VAL A 243 -12.82 -10.09 -23.76
CA VAL A 243 -12.62 -8.77 -23.18
C VAL A 243 -13.31 -8.68 -21.81
N GLY A 244 -14.54 -9.16 -21.70
CA GLY A 244 -15.29 -9.22 -20.44
C GLY A 244 -14.58 -10.06 -19.38
N ASP A 245 -14.19 -11.28 -19.71
CA ASP A 245 -13.45 -12.19 -18.83
C ASP A 245 -12.13 -11.59 -18.37
N GLY A 246 -11.35 -11.03 -19.32
CA GLY A 246 -10.08 -10.39 -19.02
C GLY A 246 -10.21 -9.18 -18.08
N LEU A 247 -11.26 -8.38 -18.23
CA LEU A 247 -11.51 -7.22 -17.34
C LEU A 247 -11.93 -7.65 -15.95
N VAL A 248 -12.89 -8.57 -15.84
CA VAL A 248 -13.37 -9.08 -14.54
C VAL A 248 -12.22 -9.69 -13.75
N SER A 249 -11.35 -10.44 -14.40
CA SER A 249 -10.19 -11.06 -13.76
C SER A 249 -9.07 -10.06 -13.43
N GLN A 250 -8.94 -8.96 -14.20
CA GLN A 250 -7.91 -7.95 -13.94
C GLN A 250 -8.24 -7.01 -12.77
N MET A 251 -9.53 -6.74 -12.50
CA MET A 251 -9.89 -5.84 -11.40
C MET A 251 -9.40 -6.32 -10.03
N PRO A 252 -9.63 -7.57 -9.60
CA PRO A 252 -9.06 -8.11 -8.36
C PRO A 252 -7.53 -8.05 -8.33
N ALA A 253 -6.89 -8.33 -9.47
CA ALA A 253 -5.44 -8.27 -9.61
C ALA A 253 -4.86 -6.88 -9.33
N LEU A 254 -5.48 -5.87 -9.92
CA LEU A 254 -5.09 -4.46 -9.78
C LEU A 254 -5.24 -4.01 -8.32
N VAL A 255 -6.38 -4.32 -7.71
CA VAL A 255 -6.68 -3.96 -6.32
C VAL A 255 -5.69 -4.61 -5.36
N VAL A 256 -5.44 -5.92 -5.49
CA VAL A 256 -4.52 -6.68 -4.63
C VAL A 256 -3.06 -6.25 -4.85
N SER A 257 -2.65 -5.99 -6.10
CA SER A 257 -1.29 -5.50 -6.40
C SER A 257 -1.05 -4.10 -5.83
N THR A 258 -2.07 -3.24 -5.86
CA THR A 258 -2.02 -1.91 -5.25
C THR A 258 -1.95 -2.01 -3.73
N ALA A 259 -2.76 -2.90 -3.11
CA ALA A 259 -2.68 -3.19 -1.68
C ALA A 259 -1.27 -3.64 -1.27
N ALA A 260 -0.67 -4.55 -2.04
CA ALA A 260 0.70 -5.00 -1.82
C ALA A 260 1.72 -3.85 -1.89
N GLY A 261 1.58 -2.98 -2.89
CA GLY A 261 2.41 -1.78 -3.03
C GLY A 261 2.29 -0.86 -1.80
N ILE A 262 1.07 -0.59 -1.35
CA ILE A 262 0.79 0.28 -0.20
C ILE A 262 1.37 -0.33 1.09
N VAL A 263 1.06 -1.60 1.40
CA VAL A 263 1.54 -2.26 2.62
C VAL A 263 3.07 -2.21 2.71
N ILE A 264 3.77 -2.44 1.60
CA ILE A 264 5.23 -2.51 1.60
C ILE A 264 5.88 -1.13 1.58
N SER A 265 5.27 -0.15 0.89
CA SER A 265 5.82 1.21 0.78
C SER A 265 5.66 2.03 2.06
N ARG A 266 4.85 1.56 3.01
CA ARG A 266 4.67 2.25 4.29
C ARG A 266 5.98 2.30 5.07
N ALA A 267 6.39 3.50 5.39
CA ALA A 267 7.37 3.73 6.44
C ALA A 267 6.76 3.33 7.79
N THR A 268 7.58 3.07 8.79
CA THR A 268 7.17 2.74 10.17
C THR A 268 6.43 3.91 10.84
N GLY A 269 5.30 4.32 10.30
CA GLY A 269 4.39 5.32 10.87
C GLY A 269 3.56 4.72 12.02
N LYS A 270 3.13 5.60 12.94
CA LYS A 270 2.24 5.23 14.07
C LYS A 270 0.77 5.54 13.79
N SER A 271 0.42 5.93 12.57
CA SER A 271 -0.91 6.39 12.17
C SER A 271 -1.44 5.61 10.97
N GLU A 272 -2.75 5.57 10.82
CA GLU A 272 -3.40 5.00 9.64
C GLU A 272 -2.96 5.73 8.37
N PHE A 273 -2.76 4.99 7.27
CA PHE A 273 -2.30 5.53 5.99
C PHE A 273 -3.19 6.68 5.46
N GLY A 274 -4.50 6.54 5.60
CA GLY A 274 -5.45 7.57 5.16
C GLY A 274 -5.26 8.88 5.90
N THR A 275 -5.12 8.83 7.21
CA THR A 275 -4.90 9.99 8.07
C THR A 275 -3.55 10.66 7.76
N GLU A 276 -2.50 9.85 7.59
CA GLU A 276 -1.18 10.37 7.25
C GLU A 276 -1.15 10.99 5.85
N LEU A 277 -1.75 10.33 4.85
CA LEU A 277 -1.84 10.83 3.48
C LEU A 277 -2.60 12.15 3.40
N VAL A 278 -3.78 12.20 4.02
CA VAL A 278 -4.60 13.43 4.05
C VAL A 278 -3.88 14.53 4.80
N GLY A 279 -3.28 14.23 5.96
CA GLY A 279 -2.52 15.19 6.75
C GLY A 279 -1.31 15.75 6.00
N GLN A 280 -0.57 14.93 5.27
CA GLN A 280 0.60 15.38 4.50
C GLN A 280 0.24 16.11 3.21
N LEU A 281 -0.81 15.69 2.48
CA LEU A 281 -1.21 16.31 1.23
C LEU A 281 -2.07 17.57 1.42
N LEU A 282 -3.00 17.49 2.35
CA LEU A 282 -3.97 18.57 2.57
C LEU A 282 -3.66 19.40 3.84
N GLY A 283 -2.73 18.98 4.68
CA GLY A 283 -2.39 19.62 5.95
C GLY A 283 -1.59 20.92 5.84
N VAL A 284 -1.18 21.34 4.64
CA VAL A 284 -0.39 22.56 4.44
C VAL A 284 -1.20 23.60 3.67
N SER A 285 -1.81 24.55 4.37
CA SER A 285 -2.67 25.60 3.79
C SER A 285 -1.97 26.40 2.66
N ARG A 286 -0.67 26.65 2.78
CA ARG A 286 0.11 27.35 1.75
C ARG A 286 0.19 26.58 0.44
N VAL A 287 0.33 25.26 0.48
CA VAL A 287 0.37 24.39 -0.72
C VAL A 287 -0.99 24.44 -1.43
N LEU A 288 -2.08 24.31 -0.67
CA LEU A 288 -3.43 24.37 -1.20
C LEU A 288 -3.73 25.74 -1.82
N GLY A 289 -3.33 26.83 -1.16
CA GLY A 289 -3.51 28.19 -1.68
C GLY A 289 -2.74 28.46 -3.00
N VAL A 290 -1.48 28.02 -3.07
CA VAL A 290 -0.66 28.13 -4.30
C VAL A 290 -1.27 27.27 -5.42
N THR A 291 -1.73 26.06 -5.11
CA THR A 291 -2.39 25.17 -6.07
C THR A 291 -3.68 25.81 -6.61
N ALA A 292 -4.51 26.39 -5.75
CA ALA A 292 -5.71 27.09 -6.15
C ALA A 292 -5.39 28.28 -7.09
N GLY A 293 -4.39 29.08 -6.76
CA GLY A 293 -3.92 30.19 -7.60
C GLY A 293 -3.41 29.71 -8.97
N PHE A 294 -2.64 28.62 -8.98
CA PHE A 294 -2.15 28.01 -10.23
C PHE A 294 -3.28 27.49 -11.12
N LEU A 295 -4.28 26.81 -10.52
CA LEU A 295 -5.45 26.32 -11.27
C LEU A 295 -6.27 27.47 -11.87
N LEU A 296 -6.45 28.57 -11.15
CA LEU A 296 -7.07 29.76 -11.71
C LEU A 296 -6.28 30.33 -12.89
N PHE A 297 -4.96 30.45 -12.73
CA PHE A 297 -4.10 30.93 -13.82
C PHE A 297 -4.22 30.05 -15.05
N VAL A 298 -4.18 28.72 -14.92
CA VAL A 298 -4.34 27.78 -16.04
C VAL A 298 -5.73 27.90 -16.67
N GLY A 299 -6.78 28.08 -15.85
CA GLY A 299 -8.15 28.27 -16.35
C GLY A 299 -8.36 29.53 -17.19
N PHE A 300 -7.51 30.55 -17.03
CA PHE A 300 -7.54 31.77 -17.85
C PHE A 300 -6.81 31.64 -19.20
N LEU A 301 -6.09 30.53 -19.44
CA LEU A 301 -5.41 30.33 -20.71
C LEU A 301 -6.42 30.13 -21.86
N PRO A 302 -6.24 30.80 -23.00
CA PRO A 302 -7.15 30.67 -24.12
C PRO A 302 -7.21 29.24 -24.65
N GLY A 303 -8.42 28.71 -24.82
CA GLY A 303 -8.67 27.36 -25.32
C GLY A 303 -8.92 26.31 -24.19
N LEU A 304 -8.75 26.65 -22.92
CA LEU A 304 -9.08 25.77 -21.83
C LEU A 304 -10.47 26.06 -21.23
N PRO A 305 -11.21 25.02 -20.78
CA PRO A 305 -12.53 25.21 -20.18
C PRO A 305 -12.37 25.78 -18.75
N MET A 306 -12.64 27.07 -18.55
CA MET A 306 -12.48 27.75 -17.26
C MET A 306 -13.31 27.13 -16.12
N GLY A 307 -14.49 26.56 -16.42
CA GLY A 307 -15.43 26.02 -15.42
C GLY A 307 -14.81 24.96 -14.49
N PRO A 308 -14.26 23.84 -14.99
CA PRO A 308 -13.62 22.80 -14.18
C PRO A 308 -12.43 23.33 -13.36
N PHE A 309 -11.57 24.19 -13.93
CA PHE A 309 -10.42 24.74 -13.23
C PHE A 309 -10.84 25.69 -12.10
N ALA A 310 -11.84 26.52 -12.32
CA ALA A 310 -12.39 27.42 -11.30
C ALA A 310 -13.05 26.65 -10.17
N ALA A 311 -13.80 25.57 -10.47
CA ALA A 311 -14.41 24.72 -9.45
C ALA A 311 -13.37 24.03 -8.54
N LEU A 312 -12.30 23.48 -9.13
CA LEU A 312 -11.20 22.89 -8.38
C LEU A 312 -10.41 23.94 -7.58
N ALA A 313 -10.16 25.10 -8.16
CA ALA A 313 -9.49 26.20 -7.48
C ALA A 313 -10.30 26.71 -6.29
N ALA A 314 -11.63 26.78 -6.40
CA ALA A 314 -12.52 27.14 -5.30
C ALA A 314 -12.48 26.08 -4.19
N LEU A 315 -12.47 24.80 -4.55
CA LEU A 315 -12.37 23.69 -3.58
C LEU A 315 -11.07 23.73 -2.79
N PHE A 316 -9.92 23.84 -3.47
CA PHE A 316 -8.61 23.93 -2.81
C PHE A 316 -8.43 25.24 -2.04
N GLY A 317 -8.94 26.36 -2.56
CA GLY A 317 -8.92 27.64 -1.87
C GLY A 317 -9.76 27.63 -0.61
N PHE A 318 -10.93 26.99 -0.64
CA PHE A 318 -11.76 26.81 0.56
C PHE A 318 -11.09 25.92 1.61
N ALA A 319 -10.49 24.80 1.19
CA ALA A 319 -9.73 23.93 2.09
C ALA A 319 -8.53 24.67 2.71
N ALA A 320 -7.81 25.46 1.93
CA ALA A 320 -6.72 26.30 2.44
C ALA A 320 -7.19 27.32 3.50
N PHE A 321 -8.36 27.94 3.25
CA PHE A 321 -8.94 28.92 4.17
C PHE A 321 -9.39 28.27 5.49
N GLN A 322 -10.03 27.11 5.43
CA GLN A 322 -10.42 26.39 6.65
C GLN A 322 -9.22 26.05 7.53
N GLN A 323 -8.13 25.56 6.93
CA GLN A 323 -6.94 25.21 7.69
C GLN A 323 -6.20 26.41 8.27
N THR A 324 -6.22 27.53 7.59
CA THR A 324 -5.62 28.76 8.14
C THR A 324 -6.37 29.22 9.38
N ASN A 325 -7.71 29.13 9.36
CA ASN A 325 -8.53 29.48 10.52
C ASN A 325 -8.32 28.52 11.71
N GLU A 326 -8.18 27.20 11.47
CA GLU A 326 -7.90 26.23 12.53
C GLU A 326 -6.53 26.47 13.19
N VAL A 327 -5.52 26.87 12.41
CA VAL A 327 -4.18 27.17 12.93
C VAL A 327 -4.20 28.48 13.74
N GLU A 328 -4.90 29.52 13.26
CA GLU A 328 -5.06 30.78 14.01
C GLU A 328 -5.82 30.57 15.33
N GLU A 329 -6.92 29.78 15.34
CA GLU A 329 -7.64 29.46 16.59
C GLU A 329 -6.76 28.69 17.60
N LEU A 330 -5.86 27.82 17.14
CA LEU A 330 -4.93 27.09 18.02
C LEU A 330 -3.82 28.00 18.55
N GLU A 331 -3.26 28.90 17.72
CA GLU A 331 -2.26 29.88 18.15
C GLU A 331 -2.85 30.87 19.15
N ASP A 332 -4.06 31.38 18.92
CA ASP A 332 -4.77 32.28 19.85
C ASP A 332 -5.07 31.59 21.19
N THR A 333 -5.44 30.30 21.16
CA THR A 333 -5.69 29.51 22.37
C THR A 333 -4.39 29.23 23.15
N GLU A 334 -3.27 28.99 22.47
CA GLU A 334 -1.95 28.83 23.12
C GLU A 334 -1.44 30.14 23.68
N GLU A 335 -1.69 31.28 23.04
CA GLU A 335 -1.38 32.61 23.58
C GLU A 335 -2.22 32.96 24.82
N GLU A 336 -3.54 32.70 24.80
CA GLU A 336 -4.42 32.89 25.97
C GLU A 336 -3.97 32.03 27.18
N VAL A 337 -3.66 30.73 26.92
CA VAL A 337 -3.17 29.82 27.96
C VAL A 337 -1.81 30.28 28.52
N ASN A 338 -0.90 30.78 27.69
CA ASN A 338 0.39 31.30 28.12
C ASN A 338 0.24 32.61 28.93
N ASP A 339 -0.64 33.51 28.51
CA ASP A 339 -0.93 34.75 29.24
C ASP A 339 -1.59 34.48 30.60
N ASP A 340 -2.47 33.53 30.68
CA ASP A 340 -3.08 33.08 31.93
C ASP A 340 -2.05 32.44 32.87
N PHE A 341 -1.13 31.61 32.35
CA PHE A 341 -0.01 31.07 33.13
C PHE A 341 0.92 32.18 33.63
N GLU A 342 1.27 33.16 32.79
CA GLU A 342 2.13 34.28 33.19
C GLU A 342 1.46 35.18 34.24
N ASN A 343 0.17 35.43 34.14
CA ASN A 343 -0.61 36.18 35.09
C ASN A 343 -0.75 35.47 36.45
N ILE A 344 -0.95 34.14 36.45
CA ILE A 344 -0.96 33.30 37.66
C ILE A 344 0.41 33.31 38.33
N TYR A 345 1.49 33.20 37.55
CA TYR A 345 2.85 33.23 38.07
C TYR A 345 3.25 34.59 38.67
N LYS A 346 2.90 35.67 37.97
CA LYS A 346 3.11 37.07 38.49
C LYS A 346 2.26 37.35 39.74
N GLY A 347 1.03 36.83 39.80
CA GLY A 347 0.14 36.95 40.96
C GLY A 347 0.61 36.15 42.18
N GLN A 348 1.27 35.00 41.98
CA GLN A 348 1.84 34.19 43.05
C GLN A 348 3.17 34.78 43.59
N VAL A 349 4.01 35.32 42.71
CA VAL A 349 5.26 36.01 43.15
C VAL A 349 4.97 37.24 43.94
N SER A 350 3.88 37.97 43.65
CA SER A 350 3.46 39.14 44.43
C SER A 350 2.92 38.80 45.83
N LYS A 351 2.45 37.55 46.05
CA LYS A 351 1.91 37.11 47.36
C LYS A 351 2.91 36.28 48.20
N SER A 352 4.04 35.85 47.62
CA SER A 352 4.99 34.94 48.31
C SER A 352 6.21 35.61 48.92
N SER A 353 6.15 36.92 49.21
CA SER A 353 7.25 37.61 49.92
C SER A 353 7.39 37.23 51.41
N ILE A 354 6.57 36.36 51.97
CA ILE A 354 6.74 35.85 53.36
C ILE A 354 6.13 34.44 53.45
N ALA A 355 6.89 33.39 53.21
CA ALA A 355 6.80 32.12 53.92
C ALA A 355 7.90 31.14 53.48
N VAL A 356 8.74 30.79 54.47
CA VAL A 356 9.78 29.76 54.40
C VAL A 356 9.17 28.39 54.09
N LEU A 357 9.69 27.71 53.07
CA LEU A 357 9.23 26.40 52.64
C LEU A 357 10.03 25.24 53.28
N PRO A 358 9.37 24.13 53.65
CA PRO A 358 10.03 22.83 53.82
C PRO A 358 10.02 22.05 52.50
N SER A 359 11.17 21.52 52.15
CA SER A 359 11.40 20.68 50.96
C SER A 359 10.55 19.43 50.98
N LYS A 360 9.74 19.19 49.93
CA LYS A 360 9.25 17.89 49.54
C LYS A 360 9.60 17.59 48.08
N ARG A 361 10.53 16.63 47.91
CA ARG A 361 10.81 15.96 46.63
C ARG A 361 9.53 15.30 46.13
N THR A 362 8.96 15.77 45.02
CA THR A 362 7.96 15.02 44.23
C THR A 362 8.63 14.46 42.98
N ARG A 363 8.47 13.15 42.79
CA ARG A 363 8.89 12.38 41.62
C ARG A 363 8.27 12.96 40.35
N ARG A 364 9.10 13.31 39.37
CA ARG A 364 8.67 13.67 38.01
C ARG A 364 8.27 12.42 37.25
N THR A 365 7.13 12.50 36.59
CA THR A 365 6.69 11.57 35.53
C THR A 365 7.30 12.01 34.18
N PRO A 366 7.56 11.08 33.21
CA PRO A 366 8.40 11.34 32.03
C PRO A 366 7.78 12.10 30.86
N ASP A 367 6.62 12.75 30.99
CA ASP A 367 5.87 13.28 29.84
C ASP A 367 5.65 14.80 29.83
N GLN A 368 6.64 15.60 30.23
CA GLN A 368 6.57 17.05 30.00
C GLN A 368 7.73 17.50 29.11
N LYS A 369 7.42 17.88 27.86
CA LYS A 369 8.31 18.62 26.97
C LYS A 369 8.76 19.93 27.65
N PRO A 370 10.05 20.30 27.60
CA PRO A 370 10.52 21.56 28.20
C PRO A 370 10.00 22.76 27.40
N THR A 371 9.43 23.73 28.10
CA THR A 371 9.05 25.02 27.55
C THR A 371 10.29 25.79 27.04
N SER A 372 10.13 26.57 25.97
CA SER A 372 11.20 27.16 25.15
C SER A 372 12.22 28.06 25.89
N ASN A 373 11.88 28.53 27.07
CA ASN A 373 12.77 29.41 27.86
C ASN A 373 13.80 28.63 28.67
N LEU A 374 13.46 27.48 29.23
CA LEU A 374 14.41 26.58 29.92
C LEU A 374 15.42 25.97 28.93
N ALA A 375 15.03 25.75 27.69
CA ALA A 375 15.94 25.29 26.64
C ALA A 375 16.94 26.38 26.21
N LYS A 376 16.53 27.66 26.23
CA LYS A 376 17.42 28.78 25.92
C LYS A 376 18.42 29.06 27.06
N GLU A 377 18.01 28.88 28.32
CA GLU A 377 18.87 29.06 29.48
C GLU A 377 19.90 27.92 29.58
N ALA A 378 19.47 26.66 29.36
CA ALA A 378 20.37 25.51 29.27
C ALA A 378 21.36 25.61 28.10
N LEU A 379 20.93 26.19 26.95
CA LEU A 379 21.80 26.41 25.79
C LEU A 379 22.83 27.54 26.05
N SER A 380 22.50 28.53 26.89
CA SER A 380 23.42 29.60 27.29
C SER A 380 24.48 29.12 28.29
N GLU A 381 24.11 28.22 29.21
CA GLU A 381 25.06 27.56 30.13
C GLU A 381 26.02 26.60 29.39
N LEU A 382 25.51 25.79 28.43
CA LEU A 382 26.34 24.90 27.62
C LEU A 382 27.32 25.64 26.70
N LYS A 383 27.01 26.86 26.28
CA LYS A 383 27.93 27.71 25.50
C LYS A 383 29.03 28.36 26.32
N SER A 384 28.86 28.50 27.63
CA SER A 384 29.88 29.06 28.51
C SER A 384 30.90 28.02 29.01
N GLU A 385 30.67 26.72 28.82
CA GLU A 385 31.58 25.64 29.25
C GLU A 385 32.41 25.01 28.10
N GLN A 386 32.33 25.51 26.86
CA GLN A 386 33.20 25.03 25.79
C GLN A 386 34.55 25.76 25.81
N PRO A 387 35.68 25.05 25.95
CA PRO A 387 37.00 25.67 25.81
C PRO A 387 37.22 26.08 24.34
N GLU A 388 37.74 27.31 24.17
CA GLU A 388 38.19 27.86 22.89
C GLU A 388 39.19 26.90 22.21
N ILE A 389 38.77 26.22 21.17
CA ILE A 389 39.67 25.51 20.24
C ILE A 389 40.23 26.55 19.29
N LYS A 390 41.52 26.87 19.44
CA LYS A 390 42.26 27.77 18.55
C LYS A 390 42.29 27.18 17.12
N GLN A 391 41.96 28.04 16.17
CA GLN A 391 41.93 27.80 14.72
C GLN A 391 43.34 27.70 14.09
N GLU A 392 44.31 27.01 14.66
CA GLU A 392 45.66 26.94 14.11
C GLU A 392 46.17 25.57 13.65
N ASP A 393 45.32 24.51 13.70
CA ASP A 393 45.75 23.13 13.33
C ASP A 393 45.01 22.48 12.15
N ILE A 394 44.33 23.26 11.29
CA ILE A 394 43.69 22.74 10.09
C ILE A 394 44.28 23.39 8.83
N GLU A 395 45.60 23.32 8.73
CA GLU A 395 46.29 23.64 7.45
C GLU A 395 47.52 22.75 7.31
N LYS A 396 47.29 21.46 6.99
CA LYS A 396 48.27 20.55 6.33
C LYS A 396 47.74 19.14 6.23
N GLU A 397 46.87 18.89 5.28
CA GLU A 397 46.77 17.60 4.58
C GLU A 397 46.37 17.87 3.15
N GLU A 398 47.35 17.67 2.24
CA GLU A 398 47.17 17.69 0.78
C GLU A 398 46.25 16.56 0.29
N PRO A 399 45.50 16.77 -0.78
CA PRO A 399 44.62 15.72 -1.36
C PRO A 399 45.49 14.77 -2.21
N LEU A 400 45.51 13.49 -1.83
CA LEU A 400 46.00 12.40 -2.61
C LEU A 400 45.15 12.15 -3.84
N GLU A 401 45.80 12.10 -4.98
CA GLU A 401 45.35 11.89 -6.34
C GLU A 401 44.47 10.64 -6.51
N LEU A 402 43.25 10.84 -6.98
CA LEU A 402 42.42 9.83 -7.67
C LEU A 402 42.46 10.13 -9.17
N LYS A 403 43.58 9.78 -9.82
CA LYS A 403 43.71 9.60 -11.27
C LYS A 403 44.37 8.23 -11.49
N GLU A 404 43.63 7.37 -12.13
CA GLU A 404 43.99 6.12 -12.82
C GLU A 404 43.03 4.99 -12.45
N GLU A 405 41.90 4.95 -13.15
CA GLU A 405 41.14 3.71 -13.49
C GLU A 405 39.94 4.01 -14.39
N ILE A 406 40.18 4.77 -15.47
CA ILE A 406 39.28 4.80 -16.63
C ILE A 406 40.17 4.60 -17.88
N ASN A 407 40.59 3.38 -18.11
CA ASN A 407 41.02 2.90 -19.43
C ASN A 407 41.35 1.41 -19.32
N ASN A 408 40.36 0.55 -19.50
CA ASN A 408 40.53 -0.84 -19.99
C ASN A 408 39.21 -1.59 -19.90
N THR A 409 38.29 -1.33 -20.82
CA THR A 409 37.24 -2.30 -21.26
C THR A 409 36.61 -1.82 -22.57
N GLU A 410 37.44 -1.57 -23.58
CA GLU A 410 37.09 -1.79 -24.98
C GLU A 410 38.12 -2.82 -25.49
N ASP A 411 37.64 -4.05 -25.67
CA ASP A 411 38.13 -5.17 -26.46
C ASP A 411 37.97 -6.49 -25.70
N LYS A 412 36.75 -7.06 -25.79
CA LYS A 412 36.53 -8.50 -26.10
C LYS A 412 35.04 -8.77 -26.22
#